data_ae2d0fd40749a5d56093ae328c62bfae
#
_entry.id   ae2d0fd40749a5d56093ae328c62bfae
#
_cell.length_a   1.000
_cell.length_b   1.000
_cell.length_c   1.000
_cell.angle_alpha   90.00
_cell.angle_beta   90.00
_cell.angle_gamma   90.00
#
_symmetry.space_group_name_H-M   'P 1'
#
loop_
_entity.id
_entity.type
_entity.pdbx_description
1 polymer ?
#
loop_
_entity_poly.entity_id
_entity_poly.type
_entity_poly.pdbx_seq_one_letter_code
_entity_poly.pdbx_strand_id
1 'polypeptide(L)'
;MGNKDAGNLSMQESVSPAQNEMYADFIVKYMGDFQEDLGDVPGFSFQKINGIYGVVYAPLTEIGTLNINTYSYSFIPKCYTHMDLGGLSASGITRLQEHPYLQLKGSGTAVAVVDSGIDYRNPVFQNEMGSRILCIWDQTLEGDGKEVPYGRVFWKKDIDQALASGNPLEIVSSVDTDGHGTRMAAIAAGNYFPEENFSGAAPEAMLIIVKVKPAK
;
A
#
# COMPACT_ATOMS: atom_id res chain seq x y z
N MET A 1 -12.01 -26.49 51.97
CA MET A 1 -11.51 -27.23 50.79
C MET A 1 -12.47 -26.92 49.65
N GLY A 2 -12.06 -26.07 48.75
CA GLY A 2 -12.82 -25.66 47.58
C GLY A 2 -11.83 -25.21 46.51
N ASN A 3 -11.63 -26.08 45.56
CA ASN A 3 -10.72 -25.93 44.45
C ASN A 3 -11.30 -24.84 43.51
N LYS A 4 -10.52 -23.81 43.22
CA LYS A 4 -10.83 -22.83 42.18
C LYS A 4 -10.02 -23.24 40.96
N ASP A 5 -10.66 -23.94 40.06
CA ASP A 5 -10.14 -24.08 38.69
C ASP A 5 -10.22 -22.74 37.97
N ALA A 6 -9.11 -22.10 37.86
CA ALA A 6 -8.95 -20.93 36.97
C ALA A 6 -8.87 -21.45 35.54
N GLY A 7 -9.99 -21.36 34.82
CA GLY A 7 -10.02 -21.64 33.39
C GLY A 7 -9.09 -20.72 32.64
N ASN A 8 -8.10 -21.32 32.00
CA ASN A 8 -7.18 -20.69 31.09
C ASN A 8 -7.93 -20.31 29.81
N LEU A 9 -8.41 -19.08 29.74
CA LEU A 9 -8.94 -18.49 28.49
C LEU A 9 -7.75 -18.22 27.59
N SER A 10 -7.50 -19.14 26.68
CA SER A 10 -6.60 -18.88 25.55
C SER A 10 -7.14 -17.65 24.80
N MET A 11 -6.42 -16.54 24.85
CA MET A 11 -6.61 -15.43 23.91
C MET A 11 -6.29 -16.00 22.51
N GLN A 12 -7.33 -16.34 21.76
CA GLN A 12 -7.20 -16.44 20.31
C GLN A 12 -6.85 -15.03 19.82
N GLU A 13 -5.64 -14.84 19.32
CA GLU A 13 -5.27 -13.65 18.57
C GLU A 13 -6.29 -13.54 17.42
N SER A 14 -7.16 -12.56 17.51
CA SER A 14 -8.14 -12.29 16.47
C SER A 14 -7.39 -11.72 15.27
N VAL A 15 -7.28 -12.51 14.21
CA VAL A 15 -6.74 -12.05 12.92
C VAL A 15 -7.47 -10.77 12.51
N SER A 16 -6.74 -9.72 12.18
CA SER A 16 -7.33 -8.47 11.70
C SER A 16 -8.29 -8.74 10.55
N PRO A 17 -9.49 -8.15 10.51
CA PRO A 17 -10.40 -8.30 9.36
C PRO A 17 -9.72 -8.01 8.00
N ALA A 18 -8.74 -7.11 7.99
CA ALA A 18 -7.94 -6.79 6.82
C ALA A 18 -7.10 -7.96 6.27
N GLN A 19 -6.75 -8.93 7.11
CA GLN A 19 -5.97 -10.12 6.75
C GLN A 19 -6.82 -11.38 6.64
N ASN A 20 -8.09 -11.31 7.06
CA ASN A 20 -8.97 -12.47 7.08
C ASN A 20 -9.55 -12.73 5.69
N GLU A 21 -9.24 -13.90 5.12
CA GLU A 21 -9.70 -14.31 3.80
C GLU A 21 -11.22 -14.44 3.63
N MET A 22 -11.95 -14.50 4.74
CA MET A 22 -13.41 -14.54 4.74
C MET A 22 -14.06 -13.15 4.69
N TYR A 23 -13.28 -12.08 4.65
CA TYR A 23 -13.73 -10.70 4.58
C TYR A 23 -13.29 -10.03 3.28
N ALA A 24 -14.17 -9.22 2.71
CA ALA A 24 -13.81 -8.22 1.74
C ALA A 24 -13.65 -6.86 2.40
N ASP A 25 -12.81 -6.03 1.82
CA ASP A 25 -12.60 -4.66 2.22
C ASP A 25 -12.83 -3.72 1.04
N PHE A 26 -13.52 -2.60 1.30
CA PHE A 26 -13.78 -1.60 0.27
C PHE A 26 -13.91 -0.20 0.88
N ILE A 27 -13.52 0.80 0.09
CA ILE A 27 -13.58 2.20 0.49
C ILE A 27 -15.02 2.70 0.31
N VAL A 28 -15.52 3.36 1.36
CA VAL A 28 -16.81 4.04 1.34
C VAL A 28 -16.63 5.54 1.59
N LYS A 29 -17.50 6.33 0.94
CA LYS A 29 -17.65 7.74 1.27
C LYS A 29 -18.86 7.89 2.17
N TYR A 30 -18.69 8.52 3.33
CA TYR A 30 -19.76 8.74 4.28
C TYR A 30 -19.93 10.23 4.59
N MET A 31 -21.13 10.62 5.08
CA MET A 31 -21.42 11.96 5.56
C MET A 31 -22.08 11.84 6.94
N GLY A 32 -21.47 12.43 7.97
CA GLY A 32 -21.96 12.33 9.33
C GLY A 32 -21.27 11.28 10.19
N ASP A 33 -22.00 10.67 11.12
CA ASP A 33 -21.50 9.56 11.93
C ASP A 33 -21.77 8.23 11.24
N PHE A 34 -20.71 7.60 10.78
CA PHE A 34 -20.78 6.37 10.00
C PHE A 34 -21.38 5.20 10.78
N GLN A 35 -21.21 5.17 12.09
CA GLN A 35 -21.80 4.12 12.94
C GLN A 35 -23.32 4.19 12.98
N GLU A 36 -23.90 5.40 12.84
CA GLU A 36 -25.36 5.55 12.71
C GLU A 36 -25.86 5.10 11.33
N ASP A 37 -25.07 5.32 10.25
CA ASP A 37 -25.47 5.00 8.87
C ASP A 37 -25.35 3.50 8.53
N LEU A 38 -24.37 2.80 9.11
CA LEU A 38 -24.17 1.36 8.87
C LEU A 38 -25.07 0.48 9.74
N GLY A 39 -25.52 1.01 10.87
CA GLY A 39 -26.23 0.24 11.89
C GLY A 39 -25.36 -0.87 12.48
N ASP A 40 -25.93 -1.61 13.43
CA ASP A 40 -25.30 -2.83 13.98
C ASP A 40 -25.49 -4.01 13.00
N VAL A 41 -24.80 -3.97 11.84
CA VAL A 41 -24.82 -5.13 10.93
C VAL A 41 -23.80 -6.15 11.46
N PRO A 42 -24.27 -7.32 11.90
CA PRO A 42 -23.38 -8.32 12.48
C PRO A 42 -22.25 -8.72 11.51
N GLY A 43 -21.03 -8.74 12.01
CA GLY A 43 -19.85 -9.14 11.23
C GLY A 43 -19.22 -8.03 10.40
N PHE A 44 -19.85 -6.88 10.25
CA PHE A 44 -19.22 -5.73 9.59
C PHE A 44 -18.34 -4.96 10.57
N SER A 45 -17.21 -4.44 10.09
CA SER A 45 -16.38 -3.51 10.85
C SER A 45 -15.94 -2.35 9.97
N PHE A 46 -15.65 -1.23 10.60
CA PHE A 46 -15.32 0.01 9.91
C PHE A 46 -14.04 0.62 10.46
N GLN A 47 -13.20 1.09 9.57
CA GLN A 47 -12.01 1.85 9.89
C GLN A 47 -12.06 3.23 9.22
N LYS A 48 -12.08 4.27 10.02
CA LYS A 48 -12.07 5.66 9.54
C LYS A 48 -10.72 6.01 8.93
N ILE A 49 -10.72 6.53 7.70
CA ILE A 49 -9.54 7.10 7.05
C ILE A 49 -9.46 8.60 7.37
N ASN A 50 -10.54 9.34 7.13
CA ASN A 50 -10.64 10.78 7.40
C ASN A 50 -12.12 11.19 7.61
N GLY A 51 -12.44 12.48 7.56
CA GLY A 51 -13.79 13.00 7.75
C GLY A 51 -14.79 12.65 6.64
N ILE A 52 -14.35 12.02 5.54
CA ILE A 52 -15.16 11.75 4.35
C ILE A 52 -15.11 10.27 3.96
N TYR A 53 -13.98 9.60 4.20
CA TYR A 53 -13.72 8.23 3.74
C TYR A 53 -13.40 7.29 4.90
N GLY A 54 -13.82 6.05 4.76
CA GLY A 54 -13.45 4.93 5.61
C GLY A 54 -13.36 3.62 4.84
N VAL A 55 -12.83 2.59 5.48
CA VAL A 55 -12.81 1.21 4.97
C VAL A 55 -13.87 0.42 5.71
N VAL A 56 -14.71 -0.28 4.98
CA VAL A 56 -15.63 -1.28 5.50
C VAL A 56 -15.02 -2.65 5.27
N TYR A 57 -15.05 -3.48 6.30
CA TYR A 57 -14.75 -4.91 6.22
C TYR A 57 -16.06 -5.67 6.35
N ALA A 58 -16.41 -6.45 5.33
CA ALA A 58 -17.66 -7.21 5.28
C ALA A 58 -17.41 -8.70 5.05
N PRO A 59 -18.13 -9.61 5.72
CA PRO A 59 -18.04 -11.03 5.41
C PRO A 59 -18.37 -11.27 3.93
N LEU A 60 -17.62 -12.13 3.26
CA LEU A 60 -17.85 -12.46 1.83
C LEU A 60 -19.25 -13.01 1.59
N THR A 61 -19.87 -13.66 2.59
CA THR A 61 -21.24 -14.17 2.54
C THR A 61 -22.30 -13.06 2.44
N GLU A 62 -21.97 -11.87 2.93
CA GLU A 62 -22.91 -10.74 2.98
C GLU A 62 -22.70 -9.73 1.83
N ILE A 63 -21.63 -9.83 1.06
CA ILE A 63 -21.34 -8.88 -0.04
C ILE A 63 -22.40 -8.90 -1.12
N GLY A 64 -22.99 -10.06 -1.41
CA GLY A 64 -24.07 -10.19 -2.39
C GLY A 64 -25.31 -9.34 -2.07
N THR A 65 -25.44 -8.85 -0.85
CA THR A 65 -26.53 -7.95 -0.41
C THR A 65 -26.25 -6.48 -0.75
N LEU A 66 -24.98 -6.12 -1.04
CA LEU A 66 -24.56 -4.76 -1.37
C LEU A 66 -24.95 -4.42 -2.82
N ASN A 67 -26.10 -3.77 -3.01
CA ASN A 67 -26.57 -3.38 -4.31
C ASN A 67 -27.13 -1.94 -4.29
N ILE A 68 -27.25 -1.32 -5.46
CA ILE A 68 -27.69 0.08 -5.63
C ILE A 68 -29.12 0.36 -5.19
N ASN A 69 -29.94 -0.67 -5.02
CA ASN A 69 -31.32 -0.50 -4.55
C ASN A 69 -31.40 -0.41 -3.01
N THR A 70 -30.38 -0.95 -2.33
CA THR A 70 -30.32 -1.02 -0.86
C THR A 70 -29.38 0.04 -0.29
N TYR A 71 -28.28 0.32 -1.01
CA TYR A 71 -27.23 1.23 -0.56
C TYR A 71 -26.98 2.33 -1.58
N SER A 72 -26.53 3.49 -1.10
CA SER A 72 -26.16 4.58 -2.01
C SER A 72 -24.97 4.19 -2.89
N TYR A 73 -24.82 4.80 -4.06
CA TYR A 73 -23.73 4.53 -4.99
C TYR A 73 -22.33 4.69 -4.36
N SER A 74 -22.20 5.51 -3.32
CA SER A 74 -20.95 5.71 -2.59
C SER A 74 -20.52 4.50 -1.76
N PHE A 75 -21.43 3.59 -1.45
CA PHE A 75 -21.19 2.35 -0.70
C PHE A 75 -20.91 1.14 -1.61
N ILE A 76 -21.13 1.26 -2.91
CA ILE A 76 -20.89 0.16 -3.83
C ILE A 76 -19.38 0.08 -4.12
N PRO A 77 -18.74 -1.09 -3.93
CA PRO A 77 -17.33 -1.30 -4.27
C PRO A 77 -17.04 -0.93 -5.73
N LYS A 78 -15.96 -0.21 -5.96
CA LYS A 78 -15.56 0.24 -7.30
C LYS A 78 -14.30 -0.46 -7.74
N CYS A 79 -14.29 -0.92 -8.99
CA CYS A 79 -13.10 -1.45 -9.61
C CYS A 79 -12.26 -0.30 -10.16
N TYR A 80 -10.98 -0.26 -9.80
CA TYR A 80 -10.01 0.68 -10.33
C TYR A 80 -9.07 -0.07 -11.28
N THR A 81 -8.73 0.54 -12.42
CA THR A 81 -7.80 0.00 -13.41
C THR A 81 -6.58 0.91 -13.60
N HIS A 82 -5.56 0.39 -14.22
CA HIS A 82 -4.26 1.05 -14.40
C HIS A 82 -4.31 2.17 -15.44
N MET A 83 -3.47 3.21 -15.26
CA MET A 83 -3.33 4.32 -16.20
C MET A 83 -2.05 4.20 -17.01
N ASP A 84 -2.07 4.73 -18.26
CA ASP A 84 -1.02 4.58 -19.27
C ASP A 84 0.11 5.64 -19.14
N LEU A 85 1.29 5.28 -19.70
CA LEU A 85 2.58 5.98 -19.60
C LEU A 85 2.70 7.30 -20.39
N GLY A 86 1.75 7.61 -21.28
CA GLY A 86 1.80 8.80 -22.15
C GLY A 86 1.75 10.15 -21.43
N GLY A 87 1.53 10.16 -20.10
CA GLY A 87 1.26 11.38 -19.35
C GLY A 87 2.45 12.28 -19.03
N LEU A 88 3.68 11.74 -18.90
CA LEU A 88 4.83 12.51 -18.42
C LEU A 88 5.26 13.62 -19.39
N SER A 89 5.29 13.31 -20.69
CA SER A 89 5.63 14.30 -21.71
C SER A 89 4.52 15.33 -21.91
N ALA A 90 3.25 14.88 -21.90
CA ALA A 90 2.09 15.74 -22.05
C ALA A 90 1.88 16.70 -20.86
N SER A 91 2.28 16.27 -19.64
CA SER A 91 2.20 17.08 -18.43
C SER A 91 3.29 18.15 -18.29
N GLY A 92 4.28 18.17 -19.20
CA GLY A 92 5.38 19.13 -19.18
C GLY A 92 6.44 18.87 -18.09
N ILE A 93 6.43 17.70 -17.44
CA ILE A 93 7.38 17.34 -16.37
C ILE A 93 8.82 17.39 -16.90
N THR A 94 9.08 16.87 -18.10
CA THR A 94 10.40 16.88 -18.72
C THR A 94 10.98 18.30 -18.83
N ARG A 95 10.14 19.29 -19.13
CA ARG A 95 10.58 20.71 -19.22
C ARG A 95 11.04 21.27 -17.87
N LEU A 96 10.47 20.79 -16.77
CA LEU A 96 10.84 21.20 -15.41
C LEU A 96 12.15 20.54 -14.96
N GLN A 97 12.36 19.28 -15.30
CA GLN A 97 13.59 18.55 -15.02
C GLN A 97 14.80 19.13 -15.78
N GLU A 98 14.59 19.51 -17.04
CA GLU A 98 15.62 20.06 -17.94
C GLU A 98 15.72 21.59 -17.90
N HIS A 99 14.88 22.24 -17.09
CA HIS A 99 14.86 23.70 -17.02
C HIS A 99 16.21 24.23 -16.51
N PRO A 100 16.87 25.15 -17.24
CA PRO A 100 18.25 25.55 -16.97
C PRO A 100 18.49 26.15 -15.58
N TYR A 101 17.44 26.65 -14.94
CA TYR A 101 17.52 27.27 -13.60
C TYR A 101 16.78 26.49 -12.50
N LEU A 102 15.73 25.71 -12.83
CA LEU A 102 14.90 25.07 -11.83
C LEU A 102 15.34 23.63 -11.54
N GLN A 103 15.64 22.85 -12.57
CA GLN A 103 16.09 21.43 -12.48
C GLN A 103 15.32 20.63 -11.42
N LEU A 104 13.98 20.75 -11.45
CA LEU A 104 13.12 20.12 -10.44
C LEU A 104 13.04 18.62 -10.66
N LYS A 105 13.76 17.87 -9.84
CA LYS A 105 13.88 16.40 -9.92
C LYS A 105 13.37 15.69 -8.69
N GLY A 106 12.75 16.41 -7.74
CA GLY A 106 12.17 15.84 -6.53
C GLY A 106 13.15 15.68 -5.37
N SER A 107 14.34 16.28 -5.42
CA SER A 107 15.30 16.25 -4.33
C SER A 107 14.69 16.81 -3.03
N GLY A 108 14.89 16.09 -1.90
CA GLY A 108 14.34 16.46 -0.60
C GLY A 108 12.84 16.14 -0.43
N THR A 109 12.21 15.47 -1.39
CA THR A 109 10.81 15.01 -1.30
C THR A 109 10.70 13.50 -1.20
N ALA A 110 9.52 13.00 -0.82
CA ALA A 110 9.19 11.59 -0.88
C ALA A 110 7.90 11.37 -1.66
N VAL A 111 7.89 10.33 -2.50
CA VAL A 111 6.72 9.86 -3.24
C VAL A 111 6.22 8.56 -2.62
N ALA A 112 4.95 8.52 -2.23
CA ALA A 112 4.31 7.30 -1.77
C ALA A 112 3.62 6.58 -2.93
N VAL A 113 3.92 5.29 -3.09
CA VAL A 113 3.28 4.40 -4.07
C VAL A 113 2.52 3.33 -3.33
N VAL A 114 1.19 3.30 -3.52
CA VAL A 114 0.27 2.35 -2.91
C VAL A 114 -0.25 1.45 -4.02
N ASP A 115 0.31 0.25 -4.16
CA ASP A 115 0.14 -0.61 -5.34
C ASP A 115 0.42 -2.10 -5.03
N SER A 116 0.66 -2.91 -6.06
CA SER A 116 0.98 -4.35 -5.98
C SER A 116 2.32 -4.68 -5.29
N GLY A 117 3.14 -3.67 -5.00
CA GLY A 117 4.47 -3.83 -4.39
C GLY A 117 5.56 -3.15 -5.19
N ILE A 118 6.80 -3.58 -4.99
CA ILE A 118 7.97 -3.09 -5.72
C ILE A 118 9.03 -4.19 -5.81
N ASP A 119 9.71 -4.29 -6.94
CA ASP A 119 11.01 -4.98 -7.00
C ASP A 119 12.11 -4.01 -6.56
N TYR A 120 12.35 -3.97 -5.25
CA TYR A 120 13.32 -3.09 -4.61
C TYR A 120 14.77 -3.35 -5.06
N ARG A 121 15.02 -4.51 -5.69
CA ARG A 121 16.36 -4.89 -6.20
C ARG A 121 16.68 -4.19 -7.53
N ASN A 122 15.66 -3.64 -8.19
CA ASN A 122 15.85 -2.94 -9.46
C ASN A 122 16.74 -1.71 -9.26
N PRO A 123 17.86 -1.57 -10.03
CA PRO A 123 18.79 -0.44 -9.91
C PRO A 123 18.13 0.93 -10.10
N VAL A 124 16.98 0.99 -10.78
CA VAL A 124 16.22 2.24 -10.99
C VAL A 124 15.79 2.94 -9.68
N PHE A 125 15.80 2.21 -8.56
CA PHE A 125 15.47 2.73 -7.24
C PHE A 125 16.68 2.91 -6.31
N GLN A 126 17.89 2.86 -6.86
CA GLN A 126 19.14 2.93 -6.10
C GLN A 126 19.98 4.12 -6.54
N ASN A 127 20.79 4.65 -5.65
CA ASN A 127 21.80 5.65 -5.95
C ASN A 127 23.13 5.30 -5.22
N GLU A 128 24.12 6.18 -5.27
CA GLU A 128 25.40 5.98 -4.60
C GLU A 128 25.29 5.75 -3.08
N MET A 129 24.22 6.19 -2.44
CA MET A 129 23.94 6.02 -1.01
C MET A 129 23.07 4.78 -0.69
N GLY A 130 22.83 3.90 -1.66
CA GLY A 130 22.00 2.70 -1.54
C GLY A 130 20.58 2.89 -2.07
N SER A 131 19.62 2.21 -1.46
CA SER A 131 18.21 2.30 -1.86
C SER A 131 17.64 3.70 -1.64
N ARG A 132 16.82 4.18 -2.57
CA ARG A 132 15.99 5.39 -2.38
C ARG A 132 14.62 5.08 -1.76
N ILE A 133 14.36 3.80 -1.43
CA ILE A 133 13.14 3.38 -0.75
C ILE A 133 13.35 3.54 0.76
N LEU A 134 12.54 4.40 1.39
CA LEU A 134 12.57 4.66 2.83
C LEU A 134 11.98 3.49 3.62
N CYS A 135 10.85 2.96 3.14
CA CYS A 135 10.23 1.78 3.70
C CYS A 135 9.31 1.08 2.70
N ILE A 136 9.07 -0.20 2.95
CA ILE A 136 8.04 -1.02 2.29
C ILE A 136 7.11 -1.53 3.38
N TRP A 137 5.83 -1.13 3.35
CA TRP A 137 4.78 -1.77 4.13
C TRP A 137 4.09 -2.81 3.27
N ASP A 138 4.36 -4.07 3.51
CA ASP A 138 3.70 -5.19 2.83
C ASP A 138 2.53 -5.69 3.65
N GLN A 139 1.32 -5.42 3.19
CA GLN A 139 0.07 -5.80 3.84
C GLN A 139 -0.28 -7.28 3.66
N THR A 140 0.45 -8.01 2.80
CA THR A 140 0.21 -9.44 2.53
C THR A 140 0.98 -10.35 3.47
N LEU A 141 1.96 -9.83 4.19
CA LEU A 141 2.81 -10.59 5.11
C LEU A 141 2.26 -10.51 6.54
N GLU A 142 2.56 -11.53 7.34
CA GLU A 142 2.33 -11.47 8.77
C GLU A 142 3.28 -10.48 9.44
N GLY A 143 2.75 -9.67 10.34
CA GLY A 143 3.48 -8.68 11.12
C GLY A 143 3.26 -8.88 12.62
N ASP A 144 4.05 -8.18 13.44
CA ASP A 144 3.97 -8.25 14.89
C ASP A 144 3.00 -7.23 15.52
N GLY A 145 2.33 -6.44 14.69
CA GLY A 145 1.34 -5.44 15.11
C GLY A 145 1.90 -4.24 15.88
N LYS A 146 3.23 -4.08 15.95
CA LYS A 146 3.85 -3.00 16.76
C LYS A 146 3.96 -1.68 16.01
N GLU A 147 4.40 -1.71 14.76
CA GLU A 147 4.61 -0.51 13.95
C GLU A 147 3.37 -0.15 13.12
N VAL A 148 2.67 -1.18 12.62
CA VAL A 148 1.46 -1.07 11.82
C VAL A 148 0.43 -2.08 12.33
N PRO A 149 -0.88 -1.82 12.15
CA PRO A 149 -1.93 -2.70 12.70
C PRO A 149 -1.95 -4.10 12.07
N TYR A 150 -1.39 -4.28 10.88
CA TYR A 150 -1.26 -5.55 10.16
C TYR A 150 -0.17 -5.42 9.09
N GLY A 151 0.26 -6.57 8.52
CA GLY A 151 1.36 -6.56 7.56
C GLY A 151 2.71 -6.36 8.22
N ARG A 152 3.74 -6.23 7.41
CA ARG A 152 5.12 -6.06 7.84
C ARG A 152 5.77 -4.85 7.19
N VAL A 153 6.54 -4.08 7.97
CA VAL A 153 7.32 -2.96 7.48
C VAL A 153 8.78 -3.37 7.37
N PHE A 154 9.39 -3.05 6.23
CA PHE A 154 10.83 -3.13 6.00
C PHE A 154 11.36 -1.72 5.81
N TRP A 155 12.28 -1.31 6.65
CA TRP A 155 12.89 0.01 6.59
C TRP A 155 14.08 0.05 5.64
N LYS A 156 14.51 1.25 5.25
CA LYS A 156 15.66 1.46 4.37
C LYS A 156 16.88 0.64 4.77
N LYS A 157 17.19 0.56 6.09
CA LYS A 157 18.31 -0.22 6.62
C LYS A 157 18.21 -1.72 6.27
N ASP A 158 16.99 -2.28 6.32
CA ASP A 158 16.74 -3.68 6.00
C ASP A 158 16.87 -3.91 4.50
N ILE A 159 16.41 -2.95 3.70
CA ILE A 159 16.51 -2.96 2.24
C ILE A 159 17.97 -2.86 1.81
N ASP A 160 18.74 -1.93 2.37
CA ASP A 160 20.17 -1.80 2.05
C ASP A 160 20.95 -3.05 2.47
N GLN A 161 20.64 -3.64 3.62
CA GLN A 161 21.23 -4.91 4.05
C GLN A 161 20.88 -6.05 3.09
N ALA A 162 19.62 -6.11 2.62
CA ALA A 162 19.19 -7.11 1.65
C ALA A 162 19.94 -6.96 0.33
N LEU A 163 20.07 -5.73 -0.19
CA LEU A 163 20.79 -5.45 -1.43
C LEU A 163 22.28 -5.80 -1.35
N ALA A 164 22.89 -5.70 -0.18
CA ALA A 164 24.28 -6.08 0.05
C ALA A 164 24.47 -7.60 0.28
N SER A 165 23.39 -8.37 0.43
CA SER A 165 23.44 -9.81 0.73
C SER A 165 23.43 -10.66 -0.54
N GLY A 166 23.85 -11.93 -0.43
CA GLY A 166 23.71 -12.91 -1.51
C GLY A 166 22.28 -13.42 -1.72
N ASN A 167 21.39 -13.24 -0.71
CA ASN A 167 20.01 -13.72 -0.70
C ASN A 167 19.07 -12.60 -0.21
N PRO A 168 18.79 -11.56 -1.02
CA PRO A 168 18.00 -10.40 -0.60
C PRO A 168 16.62 -10.74 -0.03
N LEU A 169 15.95 -11.74 -0.60
CA LEU A 169 14.58 -12.12 -0.21
C LEU A 169 14.50 -12.82 1.16
N GLU A 170 15.61 -13.32 1.70
CA GLU A 170 15.65 -13.83 3.08
C GLU A 170 15.56 -12.71 4.13
N ILE A 171 15.97 -11.49 3.76
CA ILE A 171 15.93 -10.30 4.62
C ILE A 171 14.66 -9.49 4.36
N VAL A 172 14.39 -9.15 3.10
CA VAL A 172 13.21 -8.42 2.66
C VAL A 172 12.42 -9.32 1.73
N SER A 173 11.43 -10.03 2.28
CA SER A 173 10.62 -11.03 1.56
C SER A 173 9.50 -10.42 0.72
N SER A 174 9.31 -9.10 0.75
CA SER A 174 8.32 -8.42 -0.08
C SER A 174 8.71 -8.47 -1.56
N VAL A 175 7.79 -8.89 -2.40
CA VAL A 175 7.97 -9.00 -3.85
C VAL A 175 6.77 -8.42 -4.59
N ASP A 176 7.01 -7.85 -5.75
CA ASP A 176 5.96 -7.43 -6.69
C ASP A 176 5.79 -8.50 -7.77
N THR A 177 4.79 -9.36 -7.60
CA THR A 177 4.52 -10.47 -8.54
C THR A 177 3.77 -10.03 -9.79
N ASP A 178 3.05 -8.91 -9.71
CA ASP A 178 2.32 -8.31 -10.85
C ASP A 178 3.24 -7.43 -11.71
N GLY A 179 4.17 -6.74 -11.05
CA GLY A 179 5.08 -5.78 -11.66
C GLY A 179 4.45 -4.40 -11.94
N HIS A 180 3.16 -4.20 -11.59
CA HIS A 180 2.49 -2.92 -11.81
C HIS A 180 3.04 -1.85 -10.88
N GLY A 181 3.11 -2.11 -9.57
CA GLY A 181 3.64 -1.17 -8.60
C GLY A 181 5.09 -0.78 -8.88
N THR A 182 5.91 -1.73 -9.33
CA THR A 182 7.29 -1.47 -9.77
C THR A 182 7.33 -0.49 -10.94
N ARG A 183 6.47 -0.69 -11.96
CA ARG A 183 6.36 0.23 -13.11
C ARG A 183 5.87 1.60 -12.69
N MET A 184 4.84 1.68 -11.84
CA MET A 184 4.32 2.95 -11.33
C MET A 184 5.35 3.71 -10.51
N ALA A 185 6.08 3.02 -9.62
CA ALA A 185 7.20 3.61 -8.86
C ALA A 185 8.30 4.13 -9.78
N ALA A 186 8.65 3.38 -10.84
CA ALA A 186 9.65 3.81 -11.80
C ALA A 186 9.23 5.07 -12.57
N ILE A 187 7.98 5.12 -13.04
CA ILE A 187 7.44 6.32 -13.72
C ILE A 187 7.40 7.53 -12.79
N ALA A 188 7.03 7.32 -11.52
CA ALA A 188 6.96 8.40 -10.54
C ALA A 188 8.34 8.90 -10.13
N ALA A 189 9.28 8.01 -9.84
CA ALA A 189 10.54 8.38 -9.20
C ALA A 189 11.73 7.47 -9.58
N GLY A 190 11.69 6.79 -10.72
CA GLY A 190 12.85 6.03 -11.22
C GLY A 190 14.02 6.93 -11.59
N ASN A 191 15.25 6.45 -11.37
CA ASN A 191 16.46 7.14 -11.81
C ASN A 191 16.48 7.37 -13.31
N TYR A 192 17.29 8.32 -13.74
CA TYR A 192 17.63 8.44 -15.13
C TYR A 192 18.52 7.27 -15.60
N PHE A 193 18.05 6.55 -16.61
CA PHE A 193 18.74 5.46 -17.26
C PHE A 193 19.08 5.88 -18.70
N PRO A 194 20.34 6.30 -18.95
CA PRO A 194 20.74 6.83 -20.26
C PRO A 194 20.58 5.81 -21.38
N GLU A 195 20.84 4.53 -21.10
CA GLU A 195 20.75 3.45 -22.10
C GLU A 195 19.33 3.24 -22.63
N GLU A 196 18.34 3.48 -21.78
CA GLU A 196 16.92 3.35 -22.11
C GLU A 196 16.24 4.70 -22.39
N ASN A 197 16.99 5.80 -22.28
CA ASN A 197 16.47 7.18 -22.34
C ASN A 197 15.24 7.37 -21.44
N PHE A 198 15.30 6.80 -20.23
CA PHE A 198 14.22 6.78 -19.26
C PHE A 198 14.58 7.60 -18.03
N SER A 199 13.59 8.34 -17.51
CA SER A 199 13.62 8.96 -16.19
C SER A 199 12.20 9.01 -15.62
N GLY A 200 12.05 8.80 -14.32
CA GLY A 200 10.81 9.08 -13.63
C GLY A 200 10.51 10.58 -13.55
N ALA A 201 9.31 10.92 -13.10
CA ALA A 201 8.86 12.30 -12.91
C ALA A 201 9.69 13.05 -11.85
N ALA A 202 10.10 12.33 -10.78
CA ALA A 202 10.89 12.87 -9.67
C ALA A 202 12.07 11.94 -9.34
N PRO A 203 13.10 11.85 -10.24
CA PRO A 203 14.15 10.83 -10.15
C PRO A 203 15.07 10.97 -8.94
N GLU A 204 15.03 12.08 -8.21
CA GLU A 204 15.80 12.32 -6.99
C GLU A 204 14.94 12.21 -5.71
N ALA A 205 13.63 11.94 -5.84
CA ALA A 205 12.76 11.74 -4.69
C ALA A 205 13.04 10.40 -4.00
N MET A 206 12.82 10.36 -2.69
CA MET A 206 12.74 9.11 -1.93
C MET A 206 11.39 8.43 -2.18
N LEU A 207 11.30 7.14 -1.90
CA LEU A 207 10.10 6.34 -2.09
C LEU A 207 9.59 5.77 -0.77
N ILE A 208 8.27 5.76 -0.61
CA ILE A 208 7.55 5.03 0.43
C ILE A 208 6.62 4.07 -0.30
N ILE A 209 6.73 2.79 -0.04
CA ILE A 209 5.96 1.76 -0.75
C ILE A 209 4.95 1.14 0.20
N VAL A 210 3.71 1.07 -0.24
CA VAL A 210 2.66 0.30 0.41
C VAL A 210 2.18 -0.76 -0.57
N LYS A 211 2.55 -2.01 -0.31
CA LYS A 211 2.02 -3.14 -1.06
C LYS A 211 0.68 -3.52 -0.46
N VAL A 212 -0.37 -3.30 -1.21
CA VAL A 212 -1.73 -3.64 -0.81
C VAL A 212 -1.99 -5.13 -0.99
N LYS A 213 -2.81 -5.69 -0.11
CA LYS A 213 -3.37 -7.02 -0.35
C LYS A 213 -4.40 -6.93 -1.49
N PRO A 214 -4.60 -7.99 -2.28
CA PRO A 214 -5.67 -8.05 -3.26
C PRO A 214 -7.03 -7.79 -2.60
N ALA A 215 -7.86 -6.97 -3.27
CA ALA A 215 -9.26 -6.83 -2.89
C ALA A 215 -9.99 -8.16 -3.14
N LYS A 216 -10.91 -8.50 -2.24
CA LYS A 216 -11.69 -9.74 -2.31
C LYS A 216 -13.12 -9.44 -2.68
#